data_cb6a3931cab0e07992f736533514e3bc
#
_entry.id   cb6a3931cab0e07992f736533514e3bc
#
_cell.length_a   1.000
_cell.length_b   1.000
_cell.length_c   1.000
_cell.angle_alpha   90.00
_cell.angle_beta   90.00
_cell.angle_gamma   90.00
#
_symmetry.space_group_name_H-M   'P 1'
#
loop_
_entity.id
_entity.type
_entity.pdbx_description
1 polymer ?
#
loop_
_entity_poly.entity_id
_entity_poly.type
_entity_poly.pdbx_seq_one_letter_code
_entity_poly.pdbx_strand_id
1 'polypeptide(L)'
;MEKAEAEKVKIIENAKAEAAKIVGEAKEQAAVIVKKANEEAEISVTKGNAAIRQAARDVLIALRADIESRLKTLVSGSTGAAMTPDTMARIILEMVKAYREKTPSGDATVELLLSKNDAEQMAAQFKASLLADLKVNPVIRINADVASGLQIGFKDSDVFLDFTDEALSDVICAYVGPKLAAALKG
;
A
#
# COMPACT_ATOMS: atom_id res chain seq x y z
N MET A 1 -46.32 14.41 83.74
CA MET A 1 -45.56 13.20 83.26
C MET A 1 -46.07 12.73 81.90
N GLU A 2 -47.39 12.63 81.68
CA GLU A 2 -47.98 12.16 80.35
C GLU A 2 -47.57 12.97 79.14
N LYS A 3 -47.49 14.31 79.21
CA LYS A 3 -47.08 15.17 78.08
C LYS A 3 -45.61 14.91 77.68
N ALA A 4 -44.72 14.65 78.62
CA ALA A 4 -43.32 14.40 78.30
C ALA A 4 -43.10 13.01 77.68
N GLU A 5 -43.92 12.03 78.04
CA GLU A 5 -43.90 10.70 77.46
C GLU A 5 -44.48 10.70 76.02
N ALA A 6 -45.53 11.43 75.75
CA ALA A 6 -46.08 11.63 74.38
C ALA A 6 -45.10 12.37 73.48
N GLU A 7 -44.39 13.35 73.95
CA GLU A 7 -43.38 14.11 73.24
C GLU A 7 -42.13 13.22 72.89
N LYS A 8 -41.71 12.38 73.80
CA LYS A 8 -40.65 11.40 73.60
C LYS A 8 -41.01 10.39 72.52
N VAL A 9 -42.22 9.84 72.55
CA VAL A 9 -42.72 8.91 71.52
C VAL A 9 -42.71 9.58 70.16
N LYS A 10 -43.19 10.80 70.05
CA LYS A 10 -43.23 11.55 68.80
C LYS A 10 -41.84 11.86 68.23
N ILE A 11 -40.88 12.18 69.10
CA ILE A 11 -39.48 12.38 68.68
C ILE A 11 -38.85 11.07 68.17
N ILE A 12 -39.14 9.95 68.83
CA ILE A 12 -38.64 8.65 68.38
C ILE A 12 -39.25 8.22 67.04
N GLU A 13 -40.55 8.44 66.84
CA GLU A 13 -41.23 8.14 65.59
C GLU A 13 -40.72 9.00 64.44
N ASN A 14 -40.56 10.31 64.65
CA ASN A 14 -39.95 11.20 63.68
C ASN A 14 -38.53 10.80 63.32
N ALA A 15 -37.71 10.50 64.32
CA ALA A 15 -36.32 10.05 64.12
C ALA A 15 -36.26 8.72 63.30
N LYS A 16 -37.18 7.77 63.59
CA LYS A 16 -37.29 6.53 62.83
C LYS A 16 -37.73 6.75 61.38
N ALA A 17 -38.68 7.66 61.16
CA ALA A 17 -39.16 8.01 59.82
C ALA A 17 -38.05 8.69 59.02
N GLU A 18 -37.32 9.60 59.61
CA GLU A 18 -36.19 10.28 59.00
C GLU A 18 -35.04 9.33 58.66
N ALA A 19 -34.69 8.43 59.61
CA ALA A 19 -33.72 7.39 59.35
C ALA A 19 -34.13 6.44 58.22
N ALA A 20 -35.39 6.02 58.17
CA ALA A 20 -35.92 5.20 57.09
C ALA A 20 -35.88 5.92 55.73
N LYS A 21 -36.14 7.22 55.72
CA LYS A 21 -36.03 8.06 54.49
C LYS A 21 -34.59 8.15 54.03
N ILE A 22 -33.64 8.46 54.89
CA ILE A 22 -32.20 8.53 54.59
C ILE A 22 -31.70 7.19 54.06
N VAL A 23 -32.06 6.06 54.67
CA VAL A 23 -31.68 4.73 54.20
C VAL A 23 -32.31 4.40 52.84
N GLY A 24 -33.57 4.83 52.62
CA GLY A 24 -34.25 4.69 51.31
C GLY A 24 -33.52 5.44 50.19
N GLU A 25 -33.26 6.72 50.46
CA GLU A 25 -32.52 7.57 49.49
C GLU A 25 -31.10 7.05 49.21
N ALA A 26 -30.38 6.60 50.25
CA ALA A 26 -29.04 6.02 50.08
C ALA A 26 -29.08 4.73 49.25
N LYS A 27 -30.12 3.88 49.43
CA LYS A 27 -30.29 2.67 48.59
C LYS A 27 -30.58 2.99 47.14
N GLU A 28 -31.43 3.98 46.89
CA GLU A 28 -31.72 4.44 45.53
C GLU A 28 -30.44 5.01 44.83
N GLN A 29 -29.72 5.86 45.55
CA GLN A 29 -28.46 6.40 45.04
C GLN A 29 -27.43 5.31 44.74
N ALA A 30 -27.30 4.35 45.65
CA ALA A 30 -26.40 3.20 45.43
C ALA A 30 -26.82 2.38 44.20
N ALA A 31 -28.10 2.12 44.01
CA ALA A 31 -28.60 1.41 42.83
C ALA A 31 -28.31 2.17 41.52
N VAL A 32 -28.48 3.49 41.52
CA VAL A 32 -28.19 4.35 40.37
C VAL A 32 -26.68 4.34 40.07
N ILE A 33 -25.83 4.41 41.08
CA ILE A 33 -24.36 4.37 40.91
C ILE A 33 -23.93 3.03 40.33
N VAL A 34 -24.42 1.91 40.86
CA VAL A 34 -24.11 0.57 40.34
C VAL A 34 -24.57 0.40 38.90
N LYS A 35 -25.77 0.86 38.58
CA LYS A 35 -26.29 0.83 37.22
C LYS A 35 -25.40 1.60 36.26
N LYS A 36 -25.05 2.84 36.60
CA LYS A 36 -24.15 3.66 35.79
C LYS A 36 -22.76 3.02 35.62
N ALA A 37 -22.19 2.48 36.70
CA ALA A 37 -20.91 1.81 36.63
C ALA A 37 -20.91 0.59 35.70
N ASN A 38 -22.00 -0.20 35.70
CA ASN A 38 -22.17 -1.32 34.78
C ASN A 38 -22.30 -0.86 33.32
N GLU A 39 -23.11 0.17 33.06
CA GLU A 39 -23.26 0.75 31.72
C GLU A 39 -21.92 1.31 31.21
N GLU A 40 -21.17 2.01 32.03
CA GLU A 40 -19.84 2.52 31.69
C GLU A 40 -18.83 1.37 31.42
N ALA A 41 -18.89 0.31 32.21
CA ALA A 41 -18.07 -0.88 32.00
C ALA A 41 -18.37 -1.55 30.66
N GLU A 42 -19.65 -1.75 30.30
CA GLU A 42 -20.07 -2.32 29.01
C GLU A 42 -19.61 -1.45 27.82
N ILE A 43 -19.78 -0.13 27.93
CA ILE A 43 -19.31 0.82 26.94
C ILE A 43 -17.78 0.74 26.79
N SER A 44 -17.06 0.66 27.90
CA SER A 44 -15.60 0.57 27.90
C SER A 44 -15.12 -0.71 27.23
N VAL A 45 -15.72 -1.86 27.52
CA VAL A 45 -15.41 -3.14 26.89
C VAL A 45 -15.69 -3.10 25.39
N THR A 46 -16.85 -2.54 25.01
CA THR A 46 -17.23 -2.42 23.59
C THR A 46 -16.26 -1.53 22.81
N LYS A 47 -15.92 -0.37 23.37
CA LYS A 47 -14.93 0.54 22.79
C LYS A 47 -13.54 -0.09 22.73
N GLY A 48 -13.13 -0.78 23.78
CA GLY A 48 -11.86 -1.49 23.81
C GLY A 48 -11.76 -2.56 22.72
N ASN A 49 -12.78 -3.38 22.57
CA ASN A 49 -12.85 -4.41 21.52
C ASN A 49 -12.83 -3.79 20.10
N ALA A 50 -13.53 -2.67 19.90
CA ALA A 50 -13.51 -1.96 18.62
C ALA A 50 -12.12 -1.39 18.31
N ALA A 51 -11.47 -0.80 19.31
CA ALA A 51 -10.11 -0.27 19.19
C ALA A 51 -9.07 -1.36 18.86
N ILE A 52 -9.16 -2.53 19.52
CA ILE A 52 -8.28 -3.68 19.22
C ILE A 52 -8.49 -4.17 17.78
N ARG A 53 -9.74 -4.30 17.33
CA ARG A 53 -10.05 -4.71 15.96
C ARG A 53 -9.54 -3.68 14.93
N GLN A 54 -9.62 -2.40 15.25
CA GLN A 54 -9.09 -1.35 14.39
C GLN A 54 -7.56 -1.43 14.33
N ALA A 55 -6.89 -1.51 15.47
CA ALA A 55 -5.44 -1.64 15.53
C ALA A 55 -4.93 -2.89 14.77
N ALA A 56 -5.62 -4.01 14.89
CA ALA A 56 -5.29 -5.22 14.13
C ALA A 56 -5.40 -5.00 12.61
N ARG A 57 -6.45 -4.31 12.16
CA ARG A 57 -6.57 -3.96 10.72
C ARG A 57 -5.46 -3.04 10.26
N ASP A 58 -5.13 -2.03 11.05
CA ASP A 58 -4.09 -1.06 10.72
C ASP A 58 -2.71 -1.72 10.63
N VAL A 59 -2.40 -2.64 11.55
CA VAL A 59 -1.17 -3.45 11.49
C VAL A 59 -1.11 -4.30 10.22
N LEU A 60 -2.21 -4.96 9.83
CA LEU A 60 -2.25 -5.75 8.60
C LEU A 60 -2.07 -4.90 7.34
N ILE A 61 -2.65 -3.71 7.30
CA ILE A 61 -2.48 -2.75 6.20
C ILE A 61 -1.02 -2.29 6.11
N ALA A 62 -0.42 -1.92 7.25
CA ALA A 62 0.97 -1.49 7.31
C ALA A 62 1.94 -2.62 6.90
N LEU A 63 1.71 -3.84 7.38
CA LEU A 63 2.49 -5.01 7.01
C LEU A 63 2.42 -5.29 5.51
N ARG A 64 1.22 -5.23 4.94
CA ARG A 64 1.04 -5.40 3.50
C ARG A 64 1.82 -4.37 2.70
N ALA A 65 1.74 -3.09 3.08
CA ALA A 65 2.46 -2.02 2.41
C ALA A 65 3.99 -2.21 2.51
N ASP A 66 4.52 -2.66 3.65
CA ASP A 66 5.95 -2.96 3.81
C ASP A 66 6.39 -4.13 2.92
N ILE A 67 5.60 -5.20 2.86
CA ILE A 67 5.88 -6.34 1.98
C ILE A 67 5.86 -5.93 0.51
N GLU A 68 4.85 -5.16 0.08
CA GLU A 68 4.75 -4.67 -1.31
C GLU A 68 5.95 -3.76 -1.66
N SER A 69 6.36 -2.88 -0.75
CA SER A 69 7.54 -2.02 -0.93
C SER A 69 8.83 -2.83 -1.05
N ARG A 70 9.04 -3.81 -0.19
CA ARG A 70 10.23 -4.70 -0.24
C ARG A 70 10.24 -5.55 -1.51
N LEU A 71 9.07 -6.06 -1.91
CA LEU A 71 8.93 -6.80 -3.16
C LEU A 71 9.32 -5.92 -4.36
N LYS A 72 8.80 -4.69 -4.42
CA LYS A 72 9.14 -3.74 -5.48
C LYS A 72 10.65 -3.49 -5.53
N THR A 73 11.29 -3.27 -4.40
CA THR A 73 12.75 -3.05 -4.32
C THR A 73 13.54 -4.27 -4.83
N LEU A 74 13.14 -5.48 -4.44
CA LEU A 74 13.81 -6.72 -4.88
C LEU A 74 13.61 -6.95 -6.38
N VAL A 75 12.41 -6.74 -6.88
CA VAL A 75 12.09 -6.92 -8.31
C VAL A 75 12.83 -5.89 -9.14
N SER A 76 12.83 -4.60 -8.76
CA SER A 76 13.56 -3.55 -9.48
C SER A 76 15.06 -3.84 -9.51
N GLY A 77 15.66 -4.24 -8.41
CA GLY A 77 17.06 -4.64 -8.39
C GLY A 77 17.37 -5.84 -9.29
N SER A 78 16.47 -6.82 -9.35
CA SER A 78 16.63 -8.00 -10.20
C SER A 78 16.41 -7.68 -11.67
N THR A 79 15.40 -6.86 -12.02
CA THR A 79 15.15 -6.43 -13.39
C THR A 79 16.26 -5.54 -13.91
N GLY A 80 16.76 -4.59 -13.11
CA GLY A 80 17.92 -3.77 -13.46
C GLY A 80 19.17 -4.59 -13.75
N ALA A 81 19.46 -5.59 -12.92
CA ALA A 81 20.58 -6.51 -13.14
C ALA A 81 20.40 -7.40 -14.39
N ALA A 82 19.17 -7.75 -14.75
CA ALA A 82 18.87 -8.55 -15.96
C ALA A 82 18.91 -7.73 -17.25
N MET A 83 18.78 -6.39 -17.16
CA MET A 83 18.82 -5.48 -18.29
C MET A 83 20.28 -5.19 -18.74
N THR A 84 20.99 -6.25 -19.05
CA THR A 84 22.32 -6.17 -19.63
C THR A 84 22.26 -5.57 -21.04
N PRO A 85 23.36 -5.00 -21.56
CA PRO A 85 23.43 -4.52 -22.96
C PRO A 85 22.99 -5.57 -23.99
N ASP A 86 23.31 -6.83 -23.76
CA ASP A 86 22.90 -7.95 -24.63
C ASP A 86 21.37 -8.20 -24.56
N THR A 87 20.80 -8.17 -23.37
CA THR A 87 19.34 -8.29 -23.20
C THR A 87 18.61 -7.12 -23.88
N MET A 88 19.08 -5.90 -23.67
CA MET A 88 18.52 -4.70 -24.31
C MET A 88 18.61 -4.77 -25.84
N ALA A 89 19.75 -5.20 -26.37
CA ALA A 89 19.93 -5.39 -27.82
C ALA A 89 18.92 -6.40 -28.40
N ARG A 90 18.67 -7.51 -27.71
CA ARG A 90 17.69 -8.52 -28.10
C ARG A 90 16.26 -7.97 -28.09
N ILE A 91 15.89 -7.22 -27.04
CA ILE A 91 14.56 -6.57 -26.96
C ILE A 91 14.38 -5.63 -28.16
N ILE A 92 15.36 -4.77 -28.45
CA ILE A 92 15.30 -3.84 -29.56
C ILE A 92 15.13 -4.59 -30.88
N LEU A 93 15.90 -5.66 -31.11
CA LEU A 93 15.83 -6.46 -32.31
C LEU A 93 14.43 -7.06 -32.51
N GLU A 94 13.86 -7.67 -31.49
CA GLU A 94 12.52 -8.27 -31.55
C GLU A 94 11.42 -7.23 -31.76
N MET A 95 11.53 -6.05 -31.09
CA MET A 95 10.56 -4.95 -31.27
C MET A 95 10.61 -4.38 -32.67
N VAL A 96 11.81 -4.19 -33.23
CA VAL A 96 11.96 -3.70 -34.65
C VAL A 96 11.44 -4.72 -35.65
N LYS A 97 11.70 -6.01 -35.44
CA LYS A 97 11.11 -7.06 -36.28
C LYS A 97 9.58 -7.04 -36.26
N ALA A 98 8.99 -7.03 -35.05
CA ALA A 98 7.54 -6.97 -34.89
C ALA A 98 6.89 -5.72 -35.49
N TYR A 99 7.58 -4.56 -35.39
CA TYR A 99 7.12 -3.33 -36.04
C TYR A 99 7.13 -3.44 -37.57
N ARG A 100 8.21 -4.00 -38.15
CA ARG A 100 8.35 -4.17 -39.60
C ARG A 100 7.31 -5.14 -40.19
N GLU A 101 6.96 -6.18 -39.48
CA GLU A 101 5.91 -7.11 -39.90
C GLU A 101 4.55 -6.41 -40.06
N LYS A 102 4.28 -5.42 -39.20
CA LYS A 102 3.03 -4.63 -39.25
C LYS A 102 3.09 -3.42 -40.19
N THR A 103 4.29 -2.93 -40.51
CA THR A 103 4.49 -1.72 -41.31
C THR A 103 5.56 -1.97 -42.39
N PRO A 104 5.22 -2.73 -43.46
CA PRO A 104 6.23 -3.20 -44.45
C PRO A 104 6.88 -2.09 -45.28
N SER A 105 6.27 -0.90 -45.38
CA SER A 105 6.66 0.17 -46.32
C SER A 105 7.25 1.42 -45.63
N GLY A 106 7.53 1.39 -44.37
CA GLY A 106 8.06 2.55 -43.61
C GLY A 106 9.56 2.48 -43.37
N ASP A 107 10.27 3.60 -43.62
CA ASP A 107 11.60 3.84 -43.02
C ASP A 107 11.42 3.98 -41.50
N ALA A 108 11.57 2.85 -40.80
CA ALA A 108 11.40 2.82 -39.36
C ALA A 108 12.60 3.52 -38.68
N THR A 109 12.48 4.77 -38.31
CA THR A 109 13.41 5.40 -37.41
C THR A 109 13.02 5.00 -35.99
N VAL A 110 13.91 4.28 -35.30
CA VAL A 110 13.71 3.84 -33.92
C VAL A 110 14.40 4.84 -33.00
N GLU A 111 13.66 5.35 -32.05
CA GLU A 111 14.19 6.22 -31.01
C GLU A 111 14.36 5.40 -29.73
N LEU A 112 15.57 5.44 -29.16
CA LEU A 112 15.93 4.73 -27.93
C LEU A 112 16.27 5.74 -26.85
N LEU A 113 15.57 5.70 -25.74
CA LEU A 113 15.89 6.49 -24.56
C LEU A 113 16.53 5.55 -23.55
N LEU A 114 17.73 5.90 -23.11
CA LEU A 114 18.58 5.09 -22.24
C LEU A 114 19.16 5.96 -21.12
N SER A 115 19.56 5.33 -20.01
CA SER A 115 20.44 5.98 -19.04
C SER A 115 21.78 6.32 -19.70
N LYS A 116 22.52 7.26 -19.12
CA LYS A 116 23.86 7.62 -19.62
C LYS A 116 24.80 6.41 -19.61
N ASN A 117 24.76 5.61 -18.55
CA ASN A 117 25.60 4.43 -18.40
C ASN A 117 25.25 3.35 -19.43
N ASP A 118 23.97 3.08 -19.62
CA ASP A 118 23.50 2.08 -20.58
C ASP A 118 23.80 2.52 -22.04
N ALA A 119 23.64 3.81 -22.33
CA ALA A 119 23.98 4.37 -23.64
C ALA A 119 25.47 4.23 -23.96
N GLU A 120 26.37 4.48 -23.01
CA GLU A 120 27.82 4.29 -23.17
C GLU A 120 28.19 2.82 -23.41
N GLN A 121 27.60 1.90 -22.64
CA GLN A 121 27.83 0.47 -22.80
C GLN A 121 27.27 -0.07 -24.09
N MET A 122 26.08 0.35 -24.49
CA MET A 122 25.45 -0.07 -25.73
C MET A 122 26.11 0.52 -26.96
N ALA A 123 26.61 1.77 -26.94
CA ALA A 123 27.29 2.38 -28.07
C ALA A 123 28.49 1.56 -28.55
N ALA A 124 29.18 0.86 -27.67
CA ALA A 124 30.29 -0.02 -28.01
C ALA A 124 29.83 -1.31 -28.73
N GLN A 125 28.69 -1.89 -28.33
CA GLN A 125 28.15 -3.13 -28.92
C GLN A 125 27.26 -2.90 -30.14
N PHE A 126 26.49 -1.78 -30.15
CA PHE A 126 25.59 -1.44 -31.25
C PHE A 126 26.27 -1.24 -32.59
N LYS A 127 27.51 -0.70 -32.59
CA LYS A 127 28.25 -0.48 -33.83
C LYS A 127 28.61 -1.77 -34.58
N ALA A 128 28.67 -2.90 -33.89
CA ALA A 128 29.15 -4.13 -34.48
C ALA A 128 28.04 -5.07 -34.99
N SER A 129 26.88 -5.18 -34.31
CA SER A 129 25.89 -6.22 -34.59
C SER A 129 24.52 -5.70 -35.07
N LEU A 130 24.04 -4.58 -34.57
CA LEU A 130 22.68 -4.11 -34.90
C LEU A 130 22.58 -3.36 -36.19
N LEU A 131 23.62 -2.62 -36.61
CA LEU A 131 23.64 -1.91 -37.89
C LEU A 131 23.67 -2.89 -39.08
N ALA A 132 24.26 -4.07 -38.92
CA ALA A 132 24.32 -5.10 -39.94
C ALA A 132 22.97 -5.82 -40.15
N ASP A 133 22.24 -6.08 -39.06
CA ASP A 133 21.02 -6.89 -39.08
C ASP A 133 19.74 -6.07 -39.31
N LEU A 134 19.69 -4.81 -38.84
CA LEU A 134 18.43 -4.07 -38.80
C LEU A 134 18.16 -3.18 -40.03
N LYS A 135 19.18 -2.76 -40.79
CA LYS A 135 19.04 -1.71 -41.85
C LYS A 135 18.25 -0.47 -41.40
N VAL A 136 18.30 -0.17 -40.09
CA VAL A 136 17.59 0.93 -39.43
C VAL A 136 18.62 1.74 -38.65
N ASN A 137 18.53 3.07 -38.72
CA ASN A 137 19.37 3.97 -37.96
C ASN A 137 18.67 4.28 -36.62
N PRO A 138 19.05 3.63 -35.51
CA PRO A 138 18.49 3.98 -34.21
C PRO A 138 19.03 5.35 -33.76
N VAL A 139 18.13 6.22 -33.34
CA VAL A 139 18.45 7.48 -32.67
C VAL A 139 18.51 7.23 -31.20
N ILE A 140 19.71 7.25 -30.63
CA ILE A 140 19.91 7.07 -29.19
C ILE A 140 19.83 8.45 -28.52
N ARG A 141 18.95 8.59 -27.54
CA ARG A 141 18.85 9.76 -26.66
C ARG A 141 19.09 9.34 -25.21
N ILE A 142 19.85 10.16 -24.52
CA ILE A 142 20.07 10.00 -23.07
C ILE A 142 18.90 10.63 -22.35
N ASN A 143 18.23 9.86 -21.50
CA ASN A 143 17.20 10.34 -20.60
C ASN A 143 17.67 10.16 -19.14
N ALA A 144 17.75 11.25 -18.38
CA ALA A 144 18.18 11.26 -16.99
C ALA A 144 17.18 10.59 -16.04
N ASP A 145 15.92 10.47 -16.45
CA ASP A 145 14.86 9.83 -15.67
C ASP A 145 14.91 8.29 -15.75
N VAL A 146 15.66 7.74 -16.70
CA VAL A 146 15.87 6.29 -16.83
C VAL A 146 17.08 5.87 -15.98
N ALA A 147 16.86 5.11 -14.92
CA ALA A 147 17.93 4.60 -14.07
C ALA A 147 18.60 3.37 -14.68
N SER A 148 17.82 2.44 -15.23
CA SER A 148 18.31 1.23 -15.92
C SER A 148 17.25 0.75 -16.92
N GLY A 149 17.69 0.10 -18.00
CA GLY A 149 16.82 -0.38 -19.06
C GLY A 149 16.65 0.63 -20.19
N LEU A 150 15.55 0.50 -20.95
CA LEU A 150 15.35 1.31 -22.16
C LEU A 150 13.87 1.62 -22.40
N GLN A 151 13.63 2.73 -23.11
CA GLN A 151 12.35 3.03 -23.73
C GLN A 151 12.53 3.05 -25.25
N ILE A 152 11.60 2.45 -25.99
CA ILE A 152 11.63 2.34 -27.45
C ILE A 152 10.46 3.11 -28.02
N GLY A 153 10.74 4.12 -28.86
CA GLY A 153 9.78 4.86 -29.67
C GLY A 153 9.97 4.58 -31.15
N PHE A 154 8.88 4.66 -31.91
CA PHE A 154 8.90 4.63 -33.37
C PHE A 154 8.46 5.99 -33.89
N LYS A 155 9.20 6.56 -34.87
CA LYS A 155 9.07 7.94 -35.30
C LYS A 155 7.64 8.35 -35.79
N ASP A 156 6.86 7.38 -36.22
CA ASP A 156 5.49 7.62 -36.72
C ASP A 156 4.41 7.26 -35.68
N SER A 157 4.82 6.96 -34.43
CA SER A 157 3.89 6.69 -33.35
C SER A 157 4.31 7.50 -32.12
N ASP A 158 3.37 8.24 -31.51
CA ASP A 158 3.58 8.91 -30.22
C ASP A 158 3.61 7.90 -29.04
N VAL A 159 3.87 6.63 -29.33
CA VAL A 159 3.88 5.56 -28.33
C VAL A 159 5.30 5.11 -28.06
N PHE A 160 5.72 5.22 -26.79
CA PHE A 160 6.93 4.63 -26.29
C PHE A 160 6.60 3.33 -25.54
N LEU A 161 7.33 2.27 -25.86
CA LEU A 161 7.32 1.03 -25.09
C LEU A 161 8.38 1.13 -24.00
N ASP A 162 7.95 0.99 -22.76
CA ASP A 162 8.80 1.19 -21.60
C ASP A 162 9.29 -0.16 -21.04
N PHE A 163 10.60 -0.38 -21.14
CA PHE A 163 11.32 -1.53 -20.60
C PHE A 163 12.34 -1.11 -19.54
N THR A 164 12.05 -0.03 -18.81
CA THR A 164 12.85 0.36 -17.66
C THR A 164 12.66 -0.63 -16.51
N ASP A 165 13.62 -0.69 -15.60
CA ASP A 165 13.53 -1.51 -14.38
C ASP A 165 12.29 -1.13 -13.53
N GLU A 166 11.90 0.13 -13.53
CA GLU A 166 10.70 0.60 -12.83
C GLU A 166 9.41 0.07 -13.50
N ALA A 167 9.26 0.26 -14.82
CA ALA A 167 8.07 -0.19 -15.55
C ALA A 167 7.90 -1.71 -15.49
N LEU A 168 8.98 -2.45 -15.67
CA LEU A 168 8.97 -3.92 -15.56
C LEU A 168 8.66 -4.38 -14.13
N SER A 169 9.20 -3.69 -13.13
CA SER A 169 8.92 -3.96 -11.73
C SER A 169 7.44 -3.76 -11.41
N ASP A 170 6.84 -2.68 -11.90
CA ASP A 170 5.42 -2.38 -11.70
C ASP A 170 4.52 -3.46 -12.33
N VAL A 171 4.82 -3.92 -13.53
CA VAL A 171 4.10 -5.01 -14.20
C VAL A 171 4.21 -6.31 -13.41
N ILE A 172 5.41 -6.68 -12.97
CA ILE A 172 5.64 -7.89 -12.17
C ILE A 172 4.92 -7.80 -10.83
N CYS A 173 5.02 -6.67 -10.14
CA CYS A 173 4.36 -6.45 -8.86
C CYS A 173 2.82 -6.45 -9.00
N ALA A 174 2.28 -5.88 -10.07
CA ALA A 174 0.85 -5.95 -10.38
C ALA A 174 0.36 -7.39 -10.59
N TYR A 175 1.19 -8.26 -11.16
CA TYR A 175 0.85 -9.68 -11.35
C TYR A 175 1.01 -10.51 -10.07
N VAL A 176 2.05 -10.26 -9.29
CA VAL A 176 2.38 -11.03 -8.08
C VAL A 176 1.57 -10.55 -6.86
N GLY A 177 1.30 -9.25 -6.75
CA GLY A 177 0.64 -8.63 -5.60
C GLY A 177 -0.68 -9.28 -5.21
N PRO A 178 -1.64 -9.51 -6.14
CA PRO A 178 -2.90 -10.18 -5.82
C PRO A 178 -2.71 -11.62 -5.33
N LYS A 179 -1.74 -12.36 -5.86
CA LYS A 179 -1.42 -13.73 -5.45
C LYS A 179 -0.82 -13.76 -4.04
N LEU A 180 0.07 -12.82 -3.75
CA LEU A 180 0.65 -12.65 -2.42
C LEU A 180 -0.44 -12.25 -1.40
N ALA A 181 -1.33 -11.32 -1.75
CA ALA A 181 -2.44 -10.92 -0.90
C ALA A 181 -3.42 -12.08 -0.62
N ALA A 182 -3.64 -12.97 -1.59
CA ALA A 182 -4.45 -14.17 -1.40
C ALA A 182 -3.77 -15.17 -0.45
N ALA A 183 -2.46 -15.38 -0.59
CA ALA A 183 -1.68 -16.25 0.28
C ALA A 183 -1.62 -15.76 1.74
N LEU A 184 -1.65 -14.44 1.96
CA LEU A 184 -1.64 -13.83 3.30
C LEU A 184 -3.03 -13.83 3.99
N LYS A 185 -4.10 -14.11 3.23
CA LYS A 185 -5.47 -14.19 3.80
C LYS A 185 -5.80 -15.56 4.39
N GLY A 186 -4.98 -16.60 4.11
CA GLY A 186 -5.12 -17.96 4.65
C GLY A 186 -6.35 -18.67 4.14
#